data_536a38a876674b2500e0d989a78c94e9
#
_entry.id   536a38a876674b2500e0d989a78c94e9
#
_cell.length_a   1.000
_cell.length_b   1.000
_cell.length_c   1.000
_cell.angle_alpha   90.00
_cell.angle_beta   90.00
_cell.angle_gamma   90.00
#
_symmetry.space_group_name_H-M   'P 1'
#
loop_
_entity.id
_entity.type
_entity.pdbx_description
1 polymer ?
#
loop_
_entity_poly.entity_id
_entity_poly.type
_entity_poly.pdbx_seq_one_letter_code
_entity_poly.pdbx_strand_id
1 'polypeptide(L)'
;MNPNGHTGMIYCSNLCTEIAQNMAPIEHISTEVHTENGDTVVVTATRPGEFVVCNLASLSLGNLPVEDEAYMERTVETAIRALDNVIDLNFYPLEYARLANQKYRSIGLGVSGYHHMLAKRGIRWESDEHLAFTDAVFELINYAAVKADTALAREKGRYALFEGSDWQTGAYFEKRGYTSEKWQVLAKTVAV
;
A
#
# COMPACT_ATOMS: atom_id res chain seq x y z
N MET A 1 -4.93 7.16 6.94
CA MET A 1 -5.94 6.17 7.38
C MET A 1 -5.21 4.84 7.54
N ASN A 2 -5.42 4.11 8.63
CA ASN A 2 -4.79 2.80 8.87
C ASN A 2 -5.84 1.69 8.69
N PRO A 3 -5.91 1.00 7.54
CA PRO A 3 -6.90 -0.06 7.31
C PRO A 3 -6.66 -1.31 8.17
N ASN A 4 -5.48 -1.44 8.77
CA ASN A 4 -5.09 -2.54 9.64
C ASN A 4 -5.03 -2.15 11.13
N GLY A 5 -5.81 -1.14 11.56
CA GLY A 5 -5.83 -0.67 12.95
C GLY A 5 -6.21 -1.73 13.99
N HIS A 6 -6.87 -2.81 13.56
CA HIS A 6 -7.25 -3.95 14.41
C HIS A 6 -6.05 -4.83 14.82
N THR A 7 -4.90 -4.73 14.15
CA THR A 7 -3.72 -5.59 14.39
C THR A 7 -2.59 -4.89 15.13
N GLY A 8 -2.63 -3.57 15.30
CA GLY A 8 -1.53 -2.84 15.95
C GLY A 8 -1.60 -1.33 15.78
N MET A 9 -0.54 -0.66 16.18
CA MET A 9 -0.43 0.80 16.15
C MET A 9 0.73 1.26 15.26
N ILE A 10 0.58 2.49 14.76
CA ILE A 10 1.61 3.23 14.05
C ILE A 10 2.30 4.12 15.06
N TYR A 11 3.57 3.86 15.37
CA TYR A 11 4.35 4.65 16.34
C TYR A 11 5.14 5.78 15.68
N CYS A 12 5.59 5.58 14.46
CA CYS A 12 6.33 6.56 13.68
C CYS A 12 6.13 6.29 12.19
N SER A 13 6.71 7.13 11.35
CA SER A 13 6.77 7.00 9.91
C SER A 13 8.23 6.84 9.47
N ASN A 14 8.46 6.52 8.20
CA ASN A 14 9.79 6.52 7.61
C ASN A 14 10.33 7.96 7.44
N LEU A 15 11.59 8.08 6.96
CA LEU A 15 12.26 9.37 6.78
C LEU A 15 11.45 10.38 5.97
N CYS A 16 10.83 9.94 4.87
CA CYS A 16 10.04 10.80 3.97
C CYS A 16 8.57 10.95 4.39
N THR A 17 8.15 10.30 5.47
CA THR A 17 6.79 10.34 6.07
C THR A 17 5.65 9.78 5.20
N GLU A 18 5.94 9.14 4.08
CA GLU A 18 4.94 8.54 3.18
C GLU A 18 4.44 7.17 3.67
N ILE A 19 5.17 6.52 4.58
CA ILE A 19 4.80 5.21 5.12
C ILE A 19 4.31 5.34 6.56
N ALA A 20 3.09 4.87 6.79
CA ALA A 20 2.47 4.76 8.09
C ALA A 20 1.83 3.37 8.22
N GLN A 21 2.59 2.42 8.79
CA GLN A 21 2.19 1.04 8.98
C GLN A 21 2.33 0.63 10.45
N ASN A 22 1.64 -0.42 10.86
CA ASN A 22 1.76 -0.98 12.20
C ASN A 22 3.18 -1.44 12.46
N MET A 23 3.69 -1.17 13.64
CA MET A 23 5.04 -1.51 14.08
C MET A 23 5.01 -2.23 15.42
N ALA A 24 5.94 -3.16 15.61
CA ALA A 24 6.19 -3.78 16.89
C ALA A 24 7.69 -4.08 17.02
N PRO A 25 8.26 -3.99 18.24
CA PRO A 25 9.67 -4.26 18.44
C PRO A 25 10.01 -5.72 18.21
N ILE A 26 11.25 -5.97 17.84
CA ILE A 26 11.85 -7.32 17.84
C ILE A 26 12.15 -7.68 19.29
N GLU A 27 11.68 -8.84 19.73
CA GLU A 27 11.94 -9.35 21.08
C GLU A 27 13.13 -10.31 21.05
N HIS A 28 14.16 -10.03 21.84
CA HIS A 28 15.28 -10.96 22.05
C HIS A 28 14.83 -12.10 22.97
N ILE A 29 15.06 -13.33 22.56
CA ILE A 29 14.74 -14.53 23.34
C ILE A 29 16.00 -15.06 24.03
N SER A 30 17.03 -15.39 23.26
CA SER A 30 18.31 -15.93 23.77
C SER A 30 19.46 -15.62 22.81
N THR A 31 20.68 -15.68 23.35
CA THR A 31 21.90 -15.70 22.56
C THR A 31 22.77 -16.85 23.06
N GLU A 32 23.18 -17.72 22.17
CA GLU A 32 24.06 -18.86 22.44
C GLU A 32 25.38 -18.66 21.70
N VAL A 33 26.45 -19.02 22.35
CA VAL A 33 27.80 -18.99 21.76
C VAL A 33 28.39 -20.41 21.84
N HIS A 34 28.73 -20.95 20.68
CA HIS A 34 29.36 -22.29 20.61
C HIS A 34 30.49 -22.31 19.58
N THR A 35 31.25 -23.36 19.57
CA THR A 35 32.32 -23.57 18.59
C THR A 35 31.90 -24.62 17.57
N GLU A 36 31.98 -24.26 16.29
CA GLU A 36 31.72 -25.16 15.19
C GLU A 36 32.89 -25.14 14.20
N ASN A 37 33.44 -26.32 13.87
CA ASN A 37 34.57 -26.47 12.96
C ASN A 37 35.80 -25.59 13.32
N GLY A 38 35.99 -25.24 14.61
CA GLY A 38 37.09 -24.39 15.09
C GLY A 38 36.77 -22.89 15.12
N ASP A 39 35.63 -22.47 14.57
CA ASP A 39 35.17 -21.09 14.58
C ASP A 39 34.17 -20.83 15.72
N THR A 40 34.13 -19.58 16.20
CA THR A 40 33.14 -19.16 17.18
C THR A 40 31.83 -18.76 16.42
N VAL A 41 30.75 -19.43 16.76
CA VAL A 41 29.41 -19.17 16.21
C VAL A 41 28.52 -18.54 17.28
N VAL A 42 27.84 -17.47 16.93
CA VAL A 42 26.86 -16.81 17.79
C VAL A 42 25.48 -16.99 17.15
N VAL A 43 24.58 -17.66 17.86
CA VAL A 43 23.19 -17.84 17.44
C VAL A 43 22.28 -16.97 18.31
N THR A 44 21.53 -16.07 17.69
CA THR A 44 20.57 -15.23 18.40
C THR A 44 19.15 -15.63 17.99
N ALA A 45 18.37 -16.08 18.96
CA ALA A 45 16.94 -16.34 18.77
C ALA A 45 16.14 -15.07 19.11
N THR A 46 15.25 -14.71 18.22
CA THR A 46 14.36 -13.55 18.38
C THR A 46 12.93 -13.91 17.99
N ARG A 47 11.95 -13.22 18.60
CA ARG A 47 10.59 -13.17 18.07
C ARG A 47 10.52 -11.96 17.14
N PRO A 48 10.17 -12.15 15.86
CA PRO A 48 10.02 -11.02 14.95
C PRO A 48 8.89 -10.11 15.42
N GLY A 49 9.14 -8.80 15.40
CA GLY A 49 8.09 -7.79 15.52
C GLY A 49 7.44 -7.49 14.18
N GLU A 50 6.95 -6.27 14.04
CA GLU A 50 6.46 -5.76 12.76
C GLU A 50 7.51 -4.80 12.17
N PHE A 51 8.32 -5.32 11.25
CA PHE A 51 9.42 -4.59 10.60
C PHE A 51 8.92 -3.99 9.29
N VAL A 52 8.61 -2.70 9.30
CA VAL A 52 8.00 -1.99 8.16
C VAL A 52 8.91 -1.94 6.95
N VAL A 53 8.34 -2.23 5.78
CA VAL A 53 9.01 -2.17 4.47
C VAL A 53 8.22 -1.30 3.52
N CYS A 54 8.94 -0.50 2.72
CA CYS A 54 8.36 0.38 1.70
C CYS A 54 8.39 -0.29 0.33
N ASN A 55 7.22 -0.43 -0.32
CA ASN A 55 7.08 -0.83 -1.73
C ASN A 55 6.35 0.30 -2.44
N LEU A 56 7.08 1.15 -3.15
CA LEU A 56 6.58 2.41 -3.66
C LEU A 56 6.72 2.52 -5.18
N ALA A 57 5.73 3.15 -5.81
CA ALA A 57 5.79 3.62 -7.19
C ALA A 57 5.09 4.98 -7.31
N SER A 58 5.28 5.67 -8.42
CA SER A 58 4.70 7.00 -8.65
C SER A 58 4.22 7.15 -10.09
N LEU A 59 2.99 7.59 -10.27
CA LEU A 59 2.42 7.94 -11.58
C LEU A 59 2.82 9.35 -11.96
N SER A 60 3.38 9.56 -13.15
CA SER A 60 3.75 10.90 -13.65
C SER A 60 2.56 11.61 -14.30
N LEU A 61 1.68 12.23 -13.49
CA LEU A 61 0.40 12.78 -13.92
C LEU A 61 0.50 13.79 -15.09
N GLY A 62 1.58 14.58 -15.14
CA GLY A 62 1.79 15.52 -16.23
C GLY A 62 2.00 14.87 -17.61
N ASN A 63 2.30 13.57 -17.64
CA ASN A 63 2.54 12.79 -18.85
C ASN A 63 1.43 11.77 -19.15
N LEU A 64 0.39 11.69 -18.32
CA LEU A 64 -0.72 10.77 -18.46
C LEU A 64 -1.98 11.47 -18.99
N PRO A 65 -2.78 10.80 -19.81
CA PRO A 65 -4.11 11.28 -20.23
C PRO A 65 -5.12 11.01 -19.12
N VAL A 66 -5.08 11.80 -18.04
CA VAL A 66 -5.84 11.54 -16.80
C VAL A 66 -7.36 11.61 -16.99
N GLU A 67 -7.85 12.13 -18.11
CA GLU A 67 -9.26 12.14 -18.51
C GLU A 67 -9.69 10.85 -19.24
N ASP A 68 -8.75 10.02 -19.68
CA ASP A 68 -9.05 8.71 -20.29
C ASP A 68 -9.10 7.66 -19.17
N GLU A 69 -10.31 7.42 -18.65
CA GLU A 69 -10.56 6.46 -17.58
C GLU A 69 -9.99 5.07 -17.90
N ALA A 70 -10.21 4.57 -19.12
CA ALA A 70 -9.78 3.24 -19.50
C ALA A 70 -8.25 3.13 -19.56
N TYR A 71 -7.56 4.18 -20.00
CA TYR A 71 -6.10 4.25 -19.98
C TYR A 71 -5.59 4.29 -18.54
N MET A 72 -6.19 5.13 -17.69
CA MET A 72 -5.81 5.27 -16.29
C MET A 72 -6.04 3.98 -15.50
N GLU A 73 -7.18 3.31 -15.68
CA GLU A 73 -7.45 2.02 -15.05
C GLU A 73 -6.37 0.99 -15.39
N ARG A 74 -6.03 0.82 -16.67
CA ARG A 74 -4.97 -0.12 -17.09
C ARG A 74 -3.60 0.25 -16.53
N THR A 75 -3.29 1.54 -16.49
CA THR A 75 -2.00 2.02 -15.97
C THR A 75 -1.89 1.75 -14.46
N VAL A 76 -2.93 2.06 -13.72
CA VAL A 76 -3.00 1.82 -12.26
C VAL A 76 -2.97 0.30 -11.98
N GLU A 77 -3.74 -0.50 -12.70
CA GLU A 77 -3.73 -1.97 -12.57
C GLU A 77 -2.32 -2.54 -12.77
N THR A 78 -1.61 -2.08 -13.81
CA THR A 78 -0.24 -2.50 -14.07
C THR A 78 0.70 -2.12 -12.93
N ALA A 79 0.58 -0.90 -12.38
CA ALA A 79 1.40 -0.43 -11.27
C ALA A 79 1.12 -1.22 -9.98
N ILE A 80 -0.14 -1.46 -9.65
CA ILE A 80 -0.55 -2.26 -8.47
C ILE A 80 0.00 -3.68 -8.58
N ARG A 81 -0.18 -4.33 -9.73
CA ARG A 81 0.36 -5.68 -9.98
C ARG A 81 1.89 -5.74 -9.89
N ALA A 82 2.58 -4.73 -10.42
CA ALA A 82 4.03 -4.65 -10.33
C ALA A 82 4.51 -4.51 -8.88
N LEU A 83 3.86 -3.64 -8.09
CA LEU A 83 4.17 -3.45 -6.67
C LEU A 83 3.91 -4.71 -5.84
N ASP A 84 2.81 -5.40 -6.09
CA ASP A 84 2.50 -6.67 -5.42
C ASP A 84 3.52 -7.76 -5.78
N ASN A 85 3.92 -7.87 -7.05
CA ASN A 85 4.95 -8.81 -7.48
C ASN A 85 6.31 -8.55 -6.83
N VAL A 86 6.68 -7.29 -6.60
CA VAL A 86 7.93 -6.93 -5.90
C VAL A 86 7.99 -7.56 -4.51
N ILE A 87 6.87 -7.66 -3.80
CA ILE A 87 6.81 -8.30 -2.48
C ILE A 87 7.29 -9.76 -2.55
N ASP A 88 6.92 -10.48 -3.60
CA ASP A 88 7.24 -11.89 -3.76
C ASP A 88 8.63 -12.13 -4.37
N LEU A 89 9.08 -11.24 -5.26
CA LEU A 89 10.29 -11.42 -6.05
C LEU A 89 11.54 -10.75 -5.46
N ASN A 90 11.35 -9.83 -4.49
CA ASN A 90 12.45 -9.07 -3.92
C ASN A 90 13.39 -9.94 -3.09
N PHE A 91 14.68 -9.59 -3.11
CA PHE A 91 15.65 -10.12 -2.15
C PHE A 91 15.54 -9.37 -0.82
N TYR A 92 15.35 -10.10 0.25
CA TYR A 92 15.28 -9.56 1.61
C TYR A 92 16.57 -9.89 2.40
N PRO A 93 17.44 -8.92 2.66
CA PRO A 93 18.64 -9.17 3.45
C PRO A 93 18.33 -9.45 4.93
N LEU A 94 17.14 -9.06 5.39
CA LEU A 94 16.66 -9.28 6.75
C LEU A 94 15.36 -10.08 6.73
N GLU A 95 15.35 -11.22 7.38
CA GLU A 95 14.17 -12.09 7.46
C GLU A 95 12.96 -11.39 8.11
N TYR A 96 13.19 -10.51 9.08
CA TYR A 96 12.14 -9.69 9.70
C TYR A 96 11.36 -8.84 8.68
N ALA A 97 12.11 -8.26 7.74
CA ALA A 97 11.51 -7.44 6.65
C ALA A 97 10.68 -8.31 5.71
N ARG A 98 11.17 -9.50 5.35
CA ARG A 98 10.43 -10.45 4.51
C ARG A 98 9.12 -10.86 5.17
N LEU A 99 9.18 -11.28 6.43
CA LEU A 99 8.00 -11.75 7.17
C LEU A 99 6.93 -10.66 7.29
N ALA A 100 7.31 -9.45 7.69
CA ALA A 100 6.38 -8.34 7.79
C ALA A 100 5.79 -7.94 6.43
N ASN A 101 6.64 -7.83 5.39
CA ASN A 101 6.20 -7.43 4.06
C ASN A 101 5.21 -8.43 3.44
N GLN A 102 5.49 -9.72 3.55
CA GLN A 102 4.59 -10.77 3.06
C GLN A 102 3.30 -10.88 3.86
N LYS A 103 3.35 -10.60 5.18
CA LYS A 103 2.17 -10.63 6.06
C LYS A 103 1.19 -9.50 5.76
N TYR A 104 1.68 -8.28 5.59
CA TYR A 104 0.86 -7.09 5.36
C TYR A 104 0.58 -6.81 3.88
N ARG A 105 1.50 -7.20 2.99
CA ARG A 105 1.48 -6.89 1.55
C ARG A 105 1.21 -5.42 1.26
N SER A 106 1.79 -4.53 2.07
CA SER A 106 1.58 -3.09 1.94
C SER A 106 2.30 -2.52 0.73
N ILE A 107 1.56 -1.79 -0.09
CA ILE A 107 2.08 -1.08 -1.27
C ILE A 107 1.67 0.39 -1.23
N GLY A 108 2.46 1.25 -1.85
CA GLY A 108 2.19 2.68 -1.97
C GLY A 108 2.31 3.14 -3.41
N LEU A 109 1.18 3.41 -4.06
CA LEU A 109 1.14 4.05 -5.36
C LEU A 109 0.86 5.53 -5.17
N GLY A 110 1.89 6.35 -5.36
CA GLY A 110 1.81 7.80 -5.30
C GLY A 110 1.73 8.45 -6.68
N VAL A 111 1.87 9.76 -6.67
CA VAL A 111 1.86 10.58 -7.90
C VAL A 111 3.00 11.58 -7.88
N SER A 112 3.50 11.94 -9.07
CA SER A 112 4.41 13.05 -9.34
C SER A 112 3.87 13.90 -10.48
N GLY A 113 4.42 15.11 -10.66
CA GLY A 113 4.00 15.97 -11.77
C GLY A 113 2.58 16.53 -11.63
N TYR A 114 2.04 16.61 -10.42
CA TYR A 114 0.70 17.13 -10.17
C TYR A 114 0.53 18.58 -10.65
N HIS A 115 1.44 19.48 -10.25
CA HIS A 115 1.41 20.85 -10.72
C HIS A 115 1.62 20.96 -12.27
N HIS A 116 2.46 20.10 -12.84
CA HIS A 116 2.64 20.01 -14.29
C HIS A 116 1.33 19.59 -15.00
N MET A 117 0.58 18.68 -14.42
CA MET A 117 -0.74 18.27 -14.92
C MET A 117 -1.71 19.46 -14.97
N LEU A 118 -1.79 20.27 -13.91
CA LEU A 118 -2.63 21.46 -13.84
C LEU A 118 -2.18 22.53 -14.84
N ALA A 119 -0.88 22.80 -14.89
CA ALA A 119 -0.30 23.81 -15.79
C ALA A 119 -0.56 23.49 -17.27
N LYS A 120 -0.44 22.23 -17.68
CA LYS A 120 -0.77 21.78 -19.06
C LYS A 120 -2.21 22.03 -19.45
N ARG A 121 -3.13 22.07 -18.49
CA ARG A 121 -4.57 22.29 -18.68
C ARG A 121 -5.00 23.73 -18.45
N GLY A 122 -4.07 24.58 -18.06
CA GLY A 122 -4.38 25.98 -17.73
C GLY A 122 -5.19 26.14 -16.44
N ILE A 123 -5.27 25.09 -15.60
CA ILE A 123 -6.02 25.11 -14.35
C ILE A 123 -5.23 25.90 -13.32
N ARG A 124 -5.83 26.97 -12.80
CA ARG A 124 -5.20 27.84 -11.83
C ARG A 124 -5.16 27.19 -10.45
N TRP A 125 -4.01 27.23 -9.80
CA TRP A 125 -3.82 26.77 -8.41
C TRP A 125 -4.82 27.47 -7.46
N GLU A 126 -5.36 26.71 -6.52
CA GLU A 126 -6.35 27.17 -5.52
C GLU A 126 -7.68 27.69 -6.11
N SER A 127 -8.02 27.38 -7.37
CA SER A 127 -9.35 27.64 -7.92
C SER A 127 -10.33 26.54 -7.59
N ASP A 128 -11.64 26.83 -7.68
CA ASP A 128 -12.70 25.81 -7.54
C ASP A 128 -12.56 24.71 -8.60
N GLU A 129 -12.15 25.09 -9.83
CA GLU A 129 -11.86 24.15 -10.91
C GLU A 129 -10.70 23.21 -10.52
N HIS A 130 -9.64 23.73 -9.89
CA HIS A 130 -8.53 22.93 -9.41
C HIS A 130 -9.00 21.87 -8.39
N LEU A 131 -9.80 22.27 -7.42
CA LEU A 131 -10.31 21.36 -6.39
C LEU A 131 -11.18 20.26 -6.99
N ALA A 132 -12.13 20.63 -7.85
CA ALA A 132 -13.03 19.67 -8.50
C ALA A 132 -12.30 18.70 -9.44
N PHE A 133 -11.35 19.21 -10.24
CA PHE A 133 -10.55 18.38 -11.14
C PHE A 133 -9.66 17.41 -10.40
N THR A 134 -9.03 17.88 -9.33
CA THR A 134 -8.16 17.05 -8.48
C THR A 134 -8.93 15.94 -7.80
N ASP A 135 -10.09 16.26 -7.24
CA ASP A 135 -10.94 15.28 -6.59
C ASP A 135 -11.32 14.15 -7.56
N ALA A 136 -11.76 14.50 -8.78
CA ALA A 136 -12.10 13.53 -9.81
C ALA A 136 -10.91 12.64 -10.22
N VAL A 137 -9.72 13.21 -10.42
CA VAL A 137 -8.52 12.46 -10.80
C VAL A 137 -8.09 11.48 -9.69
N PHE A 138 -8.08 11.94 -8.44
CA PHE A 138 -7.69 11.08 -7.32
C PHE A 138 -8.76 10.05 -6.96
N GLU A 139 -10.04 10.36 -7.14
CA GLU A 139 -11.12 9.36 -7.02
C GLU A 139 -10.92 8.24 -8.05
N LEU A 140 -10.64 8.59 -9.32
CA LEU A 140 -10.39 7.62 -10.39
C LEU A 140 -9.19 6.72 -10.07
N ILE A 141 -8.05 7.31 -9.67
CA ILE A 141 -6.86 6.55 -9.31
C ILE A 141 -7.15 5.61 -8.14
N ASN A 142 -7.83 6.08 -7.10
CA ASN A 142 -8.15 5.27 -5.94
C ASN A 142 -9.13 4.13 -6.29
N TYR A 143 -10.15 4.42 -7.09
CA TYR A 143 -11.09 3.41 -7.57
C TYR A 143 -10.37 2.31 -8.36
N ALA A 144 -9.54 2.70 -9.32
CA ALA A 144 -8.77 1.78 -10.13
C ALA A 144 -7.79 0.94 -9.28
N ALA A 145 -7.14 1.55 -8.28
CA ALA A 145 -6.24 0.85 -7.38
C ALA A 145 -6.96 -0.21 -6.54
N VAL A 146 -8.08 0.14 -5.91
CA VAL A 146 -8.86 -0.82 -5.09
C VAL A 146 -9.45 -1.93 -5.96
N LYS A 147 -9.91 -1.61 -7.18
CA LYS A 147 -10.40 -2.60 -8.16
C LYS A 147 -9.30 -3.58 -8.56
N ALA A 148 -8.11 -3.08 -8.86
CA ALA A 148 -6.95 -3.89 -9.24
C ALA A 148 -6.47 -4.79 -8.08
N ASP A 149 -6.37 -4.24 -6.88
CA ASP A 149 -6.00 -4.98 -5.67
C ASP A 149 -7.01 -6.10 -5.35
N THR A 150 -8.30 -5.81 -5.50
CA THR A 150 -9.36 -6.81 -5.35
C THR A 150 -9.23 -7.96 -6.37
N ALA A 151 -8.87 -7.64 -7.62
CA ALA A 151 -8.63 -8.66 -8.64
C ALA A 151 -7.41 -9.53 -8.30
N LEU A 152 -6.33 -8.92 -7.81
CA LEU A 152 -5.15 -9.66 -7.33
C LEU A 152 -5.46 -10.54 -6.12
N ALA A 153 -6.26 -10.06 -5.17
CA ALA A 153 -6.68 -10.85 -4.02
C ALA A 153 -7.51 -12.10 -4.43
N ARG A 154 -8.28 -12.00 -5.51
CA ARG A 154 -8.98 -13.17 -6.08
C ARG A 154 -8.03 -14.14 -6.79
N GLU A 155 -6.99 -13.64 -7.41
CA GLU A 155 -5.98 -14.43 -8.13
C GLU A 155 -5.01 -15.13 -7.19
N LYS A 156 -4.50 -14.41 -6.18
CA LYS A 156 -3.40 -14.83 -5.30
C LYS A 156 -3.82 -15.18 -3.88
N GLY A 157 -5.03 -14.87 -3.49
CA GLY A 157 -5.52 -14.91 -2.12
C GLY A 157 -5.39 -13.56 -1.40
N ARG A 158 -6.12 -13.43 -0.30
CA ARG A 158 -6.08 -12.26 0.57
C ARG A 158 -4.81 -12.23 1.39
N TYR A 159 -4.35 -11.04 1.78
CA TYR A 159 -3.25 -10.94 2.74
C TYR A 159 -3.67 -11.48 4.12
N ALA A 160 -2.69 -11.92 4.90
CA ALA A 160 -2.93 -12.69 6.13
C ALA A 160 -3.76 -11.98 7.20
N LEU A 161 -3.79 -10.65 7.19
CA LEU A 161 -4.47 -9.82 8.20
C LEU A 161 -5.74 -9.15 7.65
N PHE A 162 -6.36 -9.73 6.63
CA PHE A 162 -7.57 -9.18 6.02
C PHE A 162 -8.77 -9.19 6.98
N GLU A 163 -8.91 -10.25 7.78
CA GLU A 163 -10.01 -10.40 8.72
C GLU A 163 -10.01 -9.29 9.78
N GLY A 164 -11.13 -8.61 9.94
CA GLY A 164 -11.29 -7.47 10.86
C GLY A 164 -10.74 -6.15 10.35
N SER A 165 -10.14 -6.10 9.15
CA SER A 165 -9.64 -4.86 8.55
C SER A 165 -10.77 -3.92 8.12
N ASP A 166 -10.43 -2.63 7.93
CA ASP A 166 -11.34 -1.64 7.34
C ASP A 166 -11.80 -2.03 5.92
N TRP A 167 -11.04 -2.88 5.23
CA TRP A 167 -11.40 -3.44 3.93
C TRP A 167 -12.54 -4.44 4.04
N GLN A 168 -12.41 -5.41 4.94
CA GLN A 168 -13.44 -6.43 5.16
C GLN A 168 -14.73 -5.82 5.72
N THR A 169 -14.60 -4.93 6.70
CA THR A 169 -15.76 -4.32 7.36
C THR A 169 -16.47 -3.26 6.52
N GLY A 170 -15.84 -2.78 5.45
CA GLY A 170 -16.33 -1.67 4.64
C GLY A 170 -16.04 -0.27 5.21
N ALA A 171 -15.47 -0.18 6.41
CA ALA A 171 -15.17 1.07 7.08
C ALA A 171 -14.26 2.01 6.28
N TYR A 172 -13.41 1.45 5.39
CA TYR A 172 -12.60 2.25 4.48
C TYR A 172 -13.46 3.13 3.58
N PHE A 173 -14.51 2.58 2.98
CA PHE A 173 -15.38 3.30 2.03
C PHE A 173 -16.23 4.35 2.74
N GLU A 174 -16.72 4.03 3.94
CA GLU A 174 -17.47 4.97 4.79
C GLU A 174 -16.61 6.17 5.19
N LYS A 175 -15.39 5.94 5.67
CA LYS A 175 -14.43 6.99 6.05
C LYS A 175 -14.03 7.89 4.88
N ARG A 176 -14.10 7.40 3.65
CA ARG A 176 -13.84 8.17 2.42
C ARG A 176 -15.05 8.91 1.88
N GLY A 177 -16.25 8.59 2.36
CA GLY A 177 -17.49 9.17 1.87
C GLY A 177 -17.88 8.71 0.46
N TYR A 178 -17.42 7.55 0.03
CA TYR A 178 -17.71 6.98 -1.28
C TYR A 178 -19.11 6.36 -1.33
N THR A 179 -20.09 7.08 -1.87
CA THR A 179 -21.50 6.69 -1.84
C THR A 179 -22.09 6.34 -3.22
N SER A 180 -21.34 6.58 -4.31
CA SER A 180 -21.85 6.27 -5.66
C SER A 180 -22.01 4.76 -5.87
N GLU A 181 -22.87 4.36 -6.81
CA GLU A 181 -23.18 2.96 -7.10
C GLU A 181 -21.93 2.15 -7.42
N LYS A 182 -21.00 2.70 -8.22
CA LYS A 182 -19.73 2.02 -8.55
C LYS A 182 -18.93 1.66 -7.30
N TRP A 183 -18.91 2.55 -6.31
CA TRP A 183 -18.19 2.32 -5.05
C TRP A 183 -18.91 1.32 -4.15
N GLN A 184 -20.25 1.36 -4.11
CA GLN A 184 -21.04 0.38 -3.34
C GLN A 184 -20.86 -1.04 -3.88
N VAL A 185 -20.81 -1.20 -5.21
CA VAL A 185 -20.55 -2.50 -5.86
C VAL A 185 -19.14 -2.97 -5.54
N LEU A 186 -18.13 -2.07 -5.63
CA LEU A 186 -16.75 -2.41 -5.33
C LEU A 186 -16.57 -2.78 -3.85
N ALA A 187 -17.16 -2.04 -2.92
CA ALA A 187 -17.11 -2.32 -1.49
C ALA A 187 -17.65 -3.73 -1.15
N LYS A 188 -18.78 -4.13 -1.73
CA LYS A 188 -19.31 -5.49 -1.59
C LYS A 188 -18.37 -6.55 -2.16
N THR A 189 -17.67 -6.20 -3.23
CA THR A 189 -16.72 -7.10 -3.90
C THR A 189 -15.45 -7.30 -3.08
N VAL A 190 -14.98 -6.26 -2.38
CA VAL A 190 -13.81 -6.30 -1.49
C VAL A 190 -14.09 -7.13 -0.23
N ALA A 191 -15.28 -7.01 0.35
CA ALA A 191 -15.66 -7.68 1.60
C ALA A 191 -15.75 -9.22 1.51
N VAL A 192 -15.90 -9.76 0.29
CA VAL A 192 -16.06 -11.21 0.00
C VAL A 192 -14.74 -11.86 -0.34
#